data_240966dd14910d74bd9e4e7fd35e9756
#
_entry.id   240966dd14910d74bd9e4e7fd35e9756
#
_cell.length_a   1.000
_cell.length_b   1.000
_cell.length_c   1.000
_cell.angle_alpha   90.00
_cell.angle_beta   90.00
_cell.angle_gamma   90.00
#
_symmetry.space_group_name_H-M   'P 1'
#
loop_
_entity.id
_entity.type
_entity.pdbx_description
1 polymer ?
#
loop_
_entity_poly.entity_id
_entity_poly.type
_entity_poly.pdbx_seq_one_letter_code
_entity_poly.pdbx_strand_id
1 'polypeptide(L)'
;MRVGVQFTGSLPANSTRKWFTHSWPANWHVVWYCIPKSPVRDGPAQLEWKIKVCRQTRTKIKYFIEAKNLTGRTLQFDARYAILNL
;
A
#
# COMPACT_ATOMS: atom_id res chain seq x y z
N MET A 1 -0.88 17.15 9.05
CA MET A 1 -0.83 15.76 8.54
C MET A 1 -2.09 15.43 7.75
N ARG A 2 -1.95 14.79 6.62
CA ARG A 2 -3.08 14.29 5.83
C ARG A 2 -2.96 12.77 5.69
N VAL A 3 -4.05 12.05 5.94
CA VAL A 3 -4.12 10.60 5.76
C VAL A 3 -5.23 10.26 4.77
N GLY A 4 -5.09 9.14 4.09
CA GLY A 4 -6.11 8.71 3.14
C GLY A 4 -5.92 7.27 2.69
N VAL A 5 -6.94 6.78 1.96
CA VAL A 5 -6.92 5.49 1.31
C VAL A 5 -6.65 5.72 -0.18
N GLN A 6 -5.54 5.17 -0.69
CA GLN A 6 -5.21 5.28 -2.09
C GLN A 6 -6.06 4.32 -2.94
N PHE A 7 -6.19 3.09 -2.47
CA PHE A 7 -7.06 2.11 -3.11
C PHE A 7 -7.38 0.96 -2.15
N THR A 8 -8.44 0.22 -2.46
CA THR A 8 -8.80 -1.03 -1.81
C THR A 8 -8.52 -2.15 -2.81
N GLY A 9 -7.75 -3.15 -2.38
CA GLY A 9 -7.38 -4.29 -3.21
C GLY A 9 -7.95 -5.58 -2.71
N SER A 10 -7.99 -6.58 -3.60
CA SER A 10 -8.37 -7.95 -3.27
C SER A 10 -7.28 -8.89 -3.77
N LEU A 11 -6.82 -9.78 -2.89
CA LEU A 11 -5.76 -10.74 -3.19
C LEU A 11 -6.30 -12.16 -3.01
N PRO A 12 -6.25 -13.01 -4.05
CA PRO A 12 -6.51 -14.43 -3.86
C PRO A 12 -5.52 -15.05 -2.87
N ALA A 13 -5.87 -16.22 -2.34
CA ALA A 13 -5.04 -16.94 -1.39
C ALA A 13 -3.59 -17.06 -1.87
N ASN A 14 -2.64 -16.75 -0.99
CA ASN A 14 -1.21 -16.90 -1.22
C ASN A 14 -0.66 -16.13 -2.44
N SER A 15 -1.39 -15.14 -2.93
CA SER A 15 -0.99 -14.40 -4.13
C SER A 15 -0.31 -13.09 -3.78
N THR A 16 0.43 -12.58 -4.77
CA THR A 16 1.11 -11.29 -4.71
C THR A 16 0.67 -10.46 -5.90
N ARG A 17 0.38 -9.19 -5.67
CA ARG A 17 0.09 -8.23 -6.73
C ARG A 17 0.88 -6.95 -6.53
N LYS A 18 1.07 -6.24 -7.64
CA LYS A 18 1.82 -4.99 -7.68
C LYS A 18 0.94 -3.88 -8.23
N TRP A 19 1.06 -2.71 -7.63
CA TRP A 19 0.41 -1.48 -8.08
C TRP A 19 1.45 -0.39 -8.12
N PHE A 20 1.11 0.70 -8.82
CA PHE A 20 1.92 1.90 -8.75
C PHE A 20 1.04 3.13 -8.66
N THR A 21 1.60 4.19 -8.13
CA THR A 21 1.00 5.51 -8.08
C THR A 21 2.08 6.54 -8.38
N HIS A 22 1.72 7.66 -8.99
CA HIS A 22 2.69 8.58 -9.53
C HIS A 22 2.30 10.04 -9.32
N SER A 23 3.21 10.94 -9.70
CA SER A 23 2.97 12.40 -9.67
C SER A 23 2.83 12.97 -8.26
N TRP A 24 3.42 12.31 -7.28
CA TRP A 24 3.47 12.83 -5.93
C TRP A 24 4.53 13.92 -5.83
N PRO A 25 4.23 15.09 -5.25
CA PRO A 25 5.23 16.12 -5.06
C PRO A 25 6.44 15.59 -4.29
N ALA A 26 7.65 15.88 -4.80
CA ALA A 26 8.88 15.35 -4.22
C ALA A 26 9.17 15.88 -2.81
N ASN A 27 8.58 17.03 -2.44
CA ASN A 27 8.74 17.62 -1.12
C ASN A 27 7.71 17.15 -0.08
N TRP A 28 6.82 16.24 -0.46
CA TRP A 28 5.90 15.63 0.49
C TRP A 28 6.58 14.47 1.21
N HIS A 29 6.41 14.39 2.52
CA HIS A 29 6.89 13.28 3.35
C HIS A 29 5.80 12.22 3.43
N VAL A 30 5.83 11.27 2.49
CA VAL A 30 4.78 10.27 2.35
C VAL A 30 5.20 8.96 2.99
N VAL A 31 4.33 8.41 3.82
CA VAL A 31 4.46 7.07 4.39
C VAL A 31 3.32 6.21 3.88
N TRP A 32 3.64 5.01 3.43
CA TRP A 32 2.67 4.04 2.95
C TRP A 32 2.49 2.92 3.96
N TYR A 33 1.25 2.45 4.10
CA TYR A 33 0.95 1.28 4.92
C TYR A 33 -0.29 0.58 4.38
N CYS A 34 -0.40 -0.73 4.67
CA CYS A 34 -1.53 -1.54 4.26
C CYS A 34 -2.25 -2.09 5.47
N ILE A 35 -3.58 -2.12 5.42
CA ILE A 35 -4.41 -2.63 6.50
C ILE A 35 -5.31 -3.73 5.94
N PRO A 36 -5.28 -4.95 6.52
CA PRO A 36 -6.23 -6.00 6.12
C PRO A 36 -7.64 -5.61 6.54
N LYS A 37 -8.60 -5.77 5.66
CA LYS A 37 -9.99 -5.39 5.92
C LYS A 37 -10.91 -6.59 6.13
N SER A 38 -10.82 -7.59 5.28
CA SER A 38 -11.64 -8.78 5.43
C SER A 38 -10.92 -10.01 4.89
N PRO A 39 -11.06 -11.16 5.54
CA PRO A 39 -11.83 -11.38 6.74
C PRO A 39 -11.19 -10.76 7.98
N VAL A 40 -11.99 -10.31 8.93
CA VAL A 40 -11.52 -9.81 10.23
C VAL A 40 -11.25 -11.01 11.12
N ARG A 41 -9.96 -11.28 11.37
CA ARG A 41 -9.52 -12.47 12.11
C ARG A 41 -8.30 -12.16 12.95
N ASP A 42 -8.29 -12.68 14.16
CA ASP A 42 -7.09 -12.72 14.99
C ASP A 42 -6.18 -13.84 14.50
N GLY A 43 -4.90 -13.73 14.75
CA GLY A 43 -3.96 -14.80 14.45
C GLY A 43 -2.68 -14.32 13.80
N PRO A 44 -2.04 -15.21 13.00
CA PRO A 44 -0.76 -14.88 12.34
C PRO A 44 -0.91 -13.72 11.36
N ALA A 45 0.23 -13.21 10.90
CA ALA A 45 0.27 -12.16 9.91
C ALA A 45 -0.51 -12.55 8.64
N GLN A 46 -1.34 -11.64 8.17
CA GLN A 46 -2.19 -11.85 7.01
C GLN A 46 -1.62 -11.23 5.75
N LEU A 47 -0.87 -10.15 5.89
CA LEU A 47 -0.48 -9.30 4.78
C LEU A 47 0.97 -8.85 4.95
N GLU A 48 1.72 -8.91 3.86
CA GLU A 48 3.07 -8.37 3.77
C GLU A 48 3.10 -7.37 2.64
N TRP A 49 3.77 -6.25 2.81
CA TRP A 49 3.91 -5.29 1.71
C TRP A 49 5.32 -4.75 1.62
N LYS A 50 5.66 -4.31 0.40
CA LYS A 50 6.91 -3.65 0.10
C LYS A 50 6.63 -2.38 -0.68
N ILE A 51 7.39 -1.35 -0.39
CA ILE A 51 7.31 -0.09 -1.10
C ILE A 51 8.65 0.16 -1.78
N LYS A 52 8.58 0.42 -3.07
CA LYS A 52 9.73 0.91 -3.84
C LYS A 52 9.40 2.31 -4.32
N VAL A 53 10.42 3.13 -4.47
CA VAL A 53 10.24 4.52 -4.86
C VAL A 53 11.25 4.87 -5.94
N CYS A 54 10.79 5.63 -6.93
CA CYS A 54 11.70 6.23 -7.89
C CYS A 54 11.33 7.70 -8.13
N ARG A 55 12.30 8.46 -8.60
CA ARG A 55 12.04 9.83 -9.01
C ARG A 55 11.50 9.80 -10.44
N GLN A 56 10.22 10.16 -10.59
CA GLN A 56 9.56 10.19 -11.88
C GLN A 56 10.06 11.36 -12.72
N THR A 57 10.10 12.53 -12.11
CA THR A 57 10.67 13.74 -12.67
C THR A 57 11.44 14.48 -11.58
N ARG A 58 11.99 15.63 -11.93
CA ARG A 58 12.73 16.46 -10.97
C ARG A 58 11.89 16.82 -9.74
N THR A 59 10.57 16.98 -9.89
CA THR A 59 9.67 17.44 -8.83
C THR A 59 8.62 16.43 -8.45
N LYS A 60 8.60 15.25 -9.05
CA LYS A 60 7.58 14.22 -8.85
C LYS A 60 8.18 12.88 -8.50
N ILE A 61 7.50 12.16 -7.64
CA ILE A 61 7.87 10.83 -7.15
C ILE A 61 6.82 9.81 -7.59
N LYS A 62 7.30 8.62 -7.89
CA LYS A 62 6.48 7.45 -8.22
C LYS A 62 6.74 6.37 -7.18
N TYR A 63 5.67 5.79 -6.67
CA TYR A 63 5.74 4.70 -5.69
C TYR A 63 5.19 3.42 -6.28
N PHE A 64 5.86 2.31 -5.98
CA PHE A 64 5.43 0.96 -6.33
C PHE A 64 5.04 0.23 -5.05
N ILE A 65 3.86 -0.35 -5.02
CA ILE A 65 3.32 -1.05 -3.87
C ILE A 65 3.16 -2.51 -4.24
N GLU A 66 3.82 -3.39 -3.50
CA GLU A 66 3.67 -4.82 -3.65
C GLU A 66 3.02 -5.37 -2.40
N ALA A 67 1.91 -6.10 -2.55
CA ALA A 67 1.19 -6.70 -1.43
C ALA A 67 1.06 -8.20 -1.64
N LYS A 68 1.34 -8.96 -0.59
CA LYS A 68 1.26 -10.41 -0.58
C LYS A 68 0.27 -10.88 0.49
N ASN A 69 -0.69 -11.72 0.07
CA ASN A 69 -1.60 -12.39 0.96
C ASN A 69 -0.92 -13.65 1.52
N LEU A 70 -0.69 -13.66 2.82
CA LEU A 70 -0.03 -14.77 3.52
C LEU A 70 -1.01 -15.86 3.97
N THR A 71 -2.29 -15.73 3.63
CA THR A 71 -3.34 -16.64 4.08
C THR A 71 -3.83 -17.55 2.96
N GLY A 72 -4.53 -18.61 3.34
CA GLY A 72 -5.16 -19.53 2.40
C GLY A 72 -6.55 -19.08 1.94
N ARG A 73 -6.91 -17.82 2.10
CA ARG A 73 -8.21 -17.25 1.72
C ARG A 73 -8.03 -15.95 0.98
N THR A 74 -9.03 -15.54 0.22
CA THR A 74 -9.06 -14.22 -0.39
C THR A 74 -9.03 -13.16 0.71
N LEU A 75 -8.18 -12.17 0.55
CA LEU A 75 -8.00 -11.07 1.49
C LEU A 75 -8.28 -9.74 0.81
N GLN A 76 -9.11 -8.92 1.44
CA GLN A 76 -9.29 -7.53 1.03
C GLN A 76 -8.47 -6.62 1.95
N PHE A 77 -7.86 -5.61 1.39
CA PHE A 77 -7.02 -4.68 2.14
C PHE A 77 -7.11 -3.26 1.57
N ASP A 78 -6.77 -2.29 2.40
CA ASP A 78 -6.57 -0.92 1.98
C ASP A 78 -5.08 -0.61 1.87
N ALA A 79 -4.67 0.02 0.79
CA ALA A 79 -3.38 0.69 0.72
C ALA A 79 -3.61 2.16 1.11
N ARG A 80 -2.96 2.57 2.18
CA ARG A 80 -3.16 3.88 2.81
C ARG A 80 -1.88 4.69 2.83
N TYR A 81 -2.03 5.99 2.93
CA TYR A 81 -0.91 6.91 3.02
C TYR A 81 -1.09 7.92 4.14
N ALA A 82 0.02 8.40 4.64
CA ALA A 82 0.09 9.56 5.50
C ALA A 82 1.09 10.55 4.90
N ILE A 83 0.69 11.81 4.76
CA ILE A 83 1.57 12.87 4.30
C ILE A 83 1.91 13.70 5.54
N LEU A 84 3.13 13.51 6.05
CA LEU A 84 3.49 14.00 7.37
C LEU A 84 3.62 15.51 7.46
N ASN A 85 3.93 16.17 6.37
CA ASN A 85 4.16 17.62 6.34
C ASN A 85 3.04 18.42 5.68
N LEU A 86 1.84 17.86 5.68
CA LEU A 86 0.64 18.61 5.28
C LEU A 86 -0.29 18.84 6.45
#